data_5613b28181877abeb330dc0751b1d78d
#
_entry.id   5613b28181877abeb330dc0751b1d78d
#
_cell.length_a   1.000
_cell.length_b   1.000
_cell.length_c   1.000
_cell.angle_alpha   90.00
_cell.angle_beta   90.00
_cell.angle_gamma   90.00
#
_symmetry.space_group_name_H-M   'P 1'
#
loop_
_entity.id
_entity.type
_entity.pdbx_description
1 polymer ?
#
loop_
_entity_poly.entity_id
_entity_poly.type
_entity_poly.pdbx_seq_one_letter_code
_entity_poly.pdbx_strand_id
1 'polypeptide(L)'
;MANCAPGSVDIVIVDSTDPVGPAEGLFNKAFYESCFGAQKDDGILVQQSESPLALLELVKEMRTEMGKAGFATFKTLPFPQPCYPTGWWSCTLAKKSGDFHFRKVDARAKEFETLYYSADTHHAALTLPPFVAAALEK
;
A
#
# COMPACT_ATOMS: atom_id res chain seq x y z
N MET A 1 -9.97 5.64 -12.65
CA MET A 1 -10.76 5.67 -11.39
C MET A 1 -11.98 6.60 -11.51
N ALA A 2 -11.85 7.80 -12.06
CA ALA A 2 -12.96 8.77 -12.19
C ALA A 2 -14.24 8.25 -12.89
N ASN A 3 -14.14 7.22 -13.73
CA ASN A 3 -15.28 6.62 -14.44
C ASN A 3 -15.85 5.36 -13.76
N CYS A 4 -15.33 4.97 -12.60
CA CYS A 4 -15.88 3.86 -11.82
C CYS A 4 -17.13 4.33 -11.07
N ALA A 5 -18.13 3.44 -10.96
CA ALA A 5 -19.28 3.73 -10.11
C ALA A 5 -18.82 3.81 -8.63
N PRO A 6 -19.35 4.75 -7.84
CA PRO A 6 -19.01 4.86 -6.43
C PRO A 6 -19.27 3.55 -5.68
N GLY A 7 -18.35 3.17 -4.80
CA GLY A 7 -18.49 1.97 -3.97
C GLY A 7 -18.56 0.64 -4.74
N SER A 8 -17.99 0.57 -5.95
CA SER A 8 -18.10 -0.63 -6.80
C SER A 8 -16.85 -1.53 -6.76
N VAL A 9 -15.74 -1.06 -6.20
CA VAL A 9 -14.43 -1.71 -6.29
C VAL A 9 -13.99 -2.25 -4.94
N ASP A 10 -13.63 -3.53 -4.88
CA ASP A 10 -13.13 -4.17 -3.64
C ASP A 10 -11.64 -3.86 -3.42
N ILE A 11 -10.84 -3.86 -4.48
CA ILE A 11 -9.39 -3.66 -4.40
C ILE A 11 -8.94 -2.73 -5.54
N VAL A 12 -8.13 -1.74 -5.20
CA VAL A 12 -7.39 -0.91 -6.16
C VAL A 12 -5.90 -1.21 -6.00
N ILE A 13 -5.25 -1.66 -7.06
CA ILE A 13 -3.81 -1.90 -7.06
C ILE A 13 -3.17 -0.87 -7.98
N VAL A 14 -2.23 -0.10 -7.40
CA VAL A 14 -1.45 0.91 -8.13
C VAL A 14 0.01 0.45 -8.16
N ASP A 15 0.40 -0.12 -9.28
CA ASP A 15 1.78 -0.47 -9.59
C ASP A 15 2.27 0.56 -10.63
N SER A 16 2.89 1.64 -10.12
CA SER A 16 3.34 2.78 -10.91
C SER A 16 4.85 2.89 -10.93
N THR A 17 5.38 3.63 -11.89
CA THR A 17 6.75 4.11 -11.86
C THR A 17 6.93 5.18 -10.80
N ASP A 18 8.18 5.58 -10.54
CA ASP A 18 8.53 6.70 -9.66
C ASP A 18 7.69 7.95 -9.96
N PRO A 19 7.40 8.81 -8.96
CA PRO A 19 6.57 10.00 -9.14
C PRO A 19 7.30 11.11 -9.92
N VAL A 20 7.62 10.81 -11.19
CA VAL A 20 8.30 11.73 -12.11
C VAL A 20 7.46 11.91 -13.38
N GLY A 21 7.24 13.17 -13.77
CA GLY A 21 6.48 13.51 -14.96
C GLY A 21 5.03 13.03 -14.91
N PRO A 22 4.53 12.28 -15.90
CA PRO A 22 3.11 11.86 -15.92
C PRO A 22 2.68 11.03 -14.71
N ALA A 23 3.60 10.31 -14.05
CA ALA A 23 3.31 9.49 -12.88
C ALA A 23 3.04 10.30 -11.61
N GLU A 24 3.47 11.56 -11.52
CA GLU A 24 3.17 12.46 -10.39
C GLU A 24 1.65 12.55 -10.12
N GLY A 25 0.85 12.43 -11.17
CA GLY A 25 -0.60 12.43 -11.07
C GLY A 25 -1.19 11.27 -10.25
N LEU A 26 -0.42 10.19 -10.00
CA LEU A 26 -0.83 9.03 -9.22
C LEU A 26 -0.45 9.13 -7.73
N PHE A 27 0.16 10.23 -7.32
CA PHE A 27 0.66 10.45 -5.95
C PHE A 27 0.00 11.66 -5.27
N ASN A 28 -1.05 12.21 -5.84
CA ASN A 28 -1.73 13.40 -5.31
C ASN A 28 -3.10 13.09 -4.72
N LYS A 29 -3.60 14.02 -3.91
CA LYS A 29 -4.91 13.94 -3.26
C LYS A 29 -6.04 13.63 -4.24
N ALA A 30 -6.09 14.28 -5.41
CA ALA A 30 -7.19 14.13 -6.37
C ALA A 30 -7.29 12.69 -6.92
N PHE A 31 -6.16 12.05 -7.16
CA PHE A 31 -6.12 10.64 -7.54
C PHE A 31 -6.65 9.75 -6.41
N TYR A 32 -6.19 9.98 -5.17
CA TYR A 32 -6.64 9.21 -4.02
C TYR A 32 -8.11 9.43 -3.67
N GLU A 33 -8.64 10.64 -3.86
CA GLU A 33 -10.09 10.91 -3.75
C GLU A 33 -10.89 10.09 -4.78
N SER A 34 -10.37 9.95 -6.00
CA SER A 34 -10.99 9.11 -7.02
C SER A 34 -10.96 7.61 -6.65
N CYS A 35 -9.85 7.15 -6.06
CA CYS A 35 -9.73 5.79 -5.53
C CYS A 35 -10.70 5.57 -4.36
N PHE A 36 -10.73 6.50 -3.41
CA PHE A 36 -11.62 6.47 -2.25
C PHE A 36 -13.09 6.39 -2.66
N GLY A 37 -13.51 7.24 -3.61
CA GLY A 37 -14.89 7.25 -4.11
C GLY A 37 -15.30 5.94 -4.80
N ALA A 38 -14.39 5.33 -5.56
CA ALA A 38 -14.65 4.09 -6.28
C ALA A 38 -14.69 2.86 -5.38
N GLN A 39 -13.94 2.85 -4.28
CA GLN A 39 -13.86 1.71 -3.37
C GLN A 39 -15.12 1.52 -2.52
N LYS A 40 -15.43 0.26 -2.24
CA LYS A 40 -16.37 -0.13 -1.17
C LYS A 40 -15.84 0.32 0.19
N ASP A 41 -16.69 0.31 1.21
CA ASP A 41 -16.31 0.78 2.56
C ASP A 41 -15.24 -0.12 3.20
N ASP A 42 -15.25 -1.41 2.94
CA ASP A 42 -14.24 -2.39 3.36
C ASP A 42 -13.12 -2.62 2.32
N GLY A 43 -13.16 -1.89 1.21
CA GLY A 43 -12.19 -1.99 0.13
C GLY A 43 -10.77 -1.60 0.56
N ILE A 44 -9.78 -2.07 -0.21
CA ILE A 44 -8.35 -1.83 0.07
C ILE A 44 -7.70 -1.18 -1.15
N LEU A 45 -7.02 -0.05 -0.93
CA LEU A 45 -6.04 0.50 -1.87
C LEU A 45 -4.68 -0.10 -1.53
N VAL A 46 -3.97 -0.60 -2.54
CA VAL A 46 -2.57 -1.05 -2.45
C VAL A 46 -1.76 -0.28 -3.47
N GLN A 47 -0.74 0.43 -3.02
CA GLN A 47 0.17 1.14 -3.91
C GLN A 47 1.61 0.76 -3.63
N GLN A 48 2.37 0.51 -4.71
CA GLN A 48 3.83 0.48 -4.66
C GLN A 48 4.32 1.80 -4.05
N SER A 49 5.18 1.71 -3.03
CA SER A 49 5.53 2.87 -2.19
C SER A 49 7.04 3.01 -1.95
N GLU A 50 7.82 2.69 -2.96
CA GLU A 50 9.25 2.93 -2.99
C GLU A 50 10.07 2.20 -1.90
N SER A 51 11.36 2.54 -1.84
CA SER A 51 12.28 1.99 -0.85
C SER A 51 12.20 2.74 0.47
N PRO A 52 11.84 2.09 1.58
CA PRO A 52 11.86 2.73 2.89
C PRO A 52 13.28 3.03 3.41
N LEU A 53 14.34 2.56 2.73
CA LEU A 53 15.72 2.94 3.03
C LEU A 53 16.12 4.28 2.41
N ALA A 54 15.76 4.49 1.15
CA ALA A 54 16.22 5.64 0.38
C ALA A 54 15.17 6.75 0.27
N LEU A 55 13.87 6.40 0.30
CA LEU A 55 12.77 7.30 -0.05
C LEU A 55 11.66 7.34 1.01
N LEU A 56 12.05 7.23 2.28
CA LEU A 56 11.10 7.19 3.40
C LEU A 56 10.20 8.44 3.48
N GLU A 57 10.73 9.63 3.16
CA GLU A 57 9.93 10.85 3.13
C GLU A 57 8.85 10.80 2.05
N LEU A 58 9.14 10.22 0.88
CA LEU A 58 8.14 10.02 -0.17
C LEU A 58 7.02 9.07 0.28
N VAL A 59 7.36 8.00 1.00
CA VAL A 59 6.34 7.10 1.60
C VAL A 59 5.43 7.86 2.57
N LYS A 60 5.99 8.76 3.39
CA LYS A 60 5.24 9.63 4.31
C LYS A 60 4.33 10.60 3.58
N GLU A 61 4.86 11.28 2.55
CA GLU A 61 4.09 12.22 1.73
C GLU A 61 2.91 11.51 1.07
N MET A 62 3.13 10.35 0.48
CA MET A 62 2.10 9.53 -0.14
C MET A 62 0.98 9.17 0.88
N ARG A 63 1.34 8.68 2.08
CA ARG A 63 0.36 8.40 3.14
C ARG A 63 -0.39 9.66 3.59
N THR A 64 0.29 10.80 3.62
CA THR A 64 -0.32 12.09 3.94
C THR A 64 -1.38 12.47 2.90
N GLU A 65 -1.07 12.32 1.61
CA GLU A 65 -2.02 12.62 0.53
C GLU A 65 -3.21 11.64 0.53
N MET A 66 -2.97 10.35 0.81
CA MET A 66 -4.04 9.37 1.04
C MET A 66 -4.93 9.78 2.22
N GLY A 67 -4.33 10.22 3.33
CA GLY A 67 -5.08 10.71 4.50
C GLY A 67 -5.94 11.94 4.18
N LYS A 68 -5.41 12.89 3.42
CA LYS A 68 -6.16 14.07 2.94
C LYS A 68 -7.35 13.68 2.03
N ALA A 69 -7.27 12.54 1.35
CA ALA A 69 -8.34 12.00 0.52
C ALA A 69 -9.40 11.23 1.32
N GLY A 70 -9.18 10.99 2.61
CA GLY A 70 -10.14 10.36 3.50
C GLY A 70 -9.76 8.97 4.01
N PHE A 71 -8.66 8.37 3.53
CA PHE A 71 -8.19 7.09 4.10
C PHE A 71 -7.72 7.28 5.54
N ALA A 72 -8.15 6.37 6.43
CA ALA A 72 -7.93 6.51 7.87
C ALA A 72 -6.90 5.50 8.43
N THR A 73 -6.71 4.38 7.75
CA THR A 73 -5.85 3.30 8.26
C THR A 73 -4.83 2.87 7.20
N PHE A 74 -3.58 2.72 7.63
CA PHE A 74 -2.46 2.42 6.73
C PHE A 74 -1.62 1.26 7.27
N LYS A 75 -1.10 0.44 6.33
CA LYS A 75 -0.01 -0.53 6.58
C LYS A 75 0.99 -0.43 5.45
N THR A 76 2.27 -0.30 5.80
CA THR A 76 3.36 -0.38 4.82
C THR A 76 4.06 -1.71 5.00
N LEU A 77 4.17 -2.49 3.94
CA LEU A 77 4.77 -3.82 3.92
C LEU A 77 6.05 -3.77 3.08
N PRO A 78 7.23 -3.87 3.69
CA PRO A 78 8.48 -4.00 2.95
C PRO A 78 8.65 -5.40 2.38
N PHE A 79 9.34 -5.49 1.25
CA PHE A 79 9.69 -6.75 0.60
C PHE A 79 11.02 -6.63 -0.15
N PRO A 80 11.75 -7.74 -0.36
CA PRO A 80 12.96 -7.74 -1.17
C PRO A 80 12.63 -7.49 -2.64
N GLN A 81 13.37 -6.59 -3.29
CA GLN A 81 13.26 -6.29 -4.71
C GLN A 81 14.67 -6.07 -5.29
N PRO A 82 15.40 -7.15 -5.58
CA PRO A 82 16.83 -7.09 -5.90
C PRO A 82 17.16 -6.42 -7.23
N CYS A 83 16.19 -6.19 -8.10
CA CYS A 83 16.41 -5.45 -9.35
C CYS A 83 16.47 -3.92 -9.17
N TYR A 84 16.15 -3.41 -7.98
CA TYR A 84 16.26 -1.99 -7.65
C TYR A 84 17.47 -1.68 -6.75
N PRO A 85 18.02 -0.46 -6.78
CA PRO A 85 19.32 -0.14 -6.16
C PRO A 85 19.44 -0.50 -4.68
N THR A 86 18.36 -0.39 -3.90
CA THR A 86 18.40 -0.71 -2.47
C THR A 86 18.16 -2.19 -2.16
N GLY A 87 17.69 -2.96 -3.13
CA GLY A 87 17.27 -4.35 -2.94
C GLY A 87 16.06 -4.51 -2.00
N TRP A 88 15.51 -3.41 -1.47
CA TRP A 88 14.43 -3.40 -0.48
C TRP A 88 13.37 -2.36 -0.84
N TRP A 89 12.15 -2.80 -1.03
CA TRP A 89 11.03 -2.01 -1.52
C TRP A 89 9.84 -2.11 -0.59
N SER A 90 8.76 -1.40 -0.89
CA SER A 90 7.54 -1.51 -0.09
C SER A 90 6.28 -1.33 -0.91
N CYS A 91 5.15 -1.78 -0.36
CA CYS A 91 3.83 -1.34 -0.75
C CYS A 91 3.08 -0.80 0.47
N THR A 92 2.23 0.20 0.24
CA THR A 92 1.36 0.77 1.26
C THR A 92 -0.07 0.40 0.97
N LEU A 93 -0.73 -0.15 1.98
CA LEU A 93 -2.16 -0.45 1.98
C LEU A 93 -2.89 0.67 2.71
N ALA A 94 -4.05 1.07 2.17
CA ALA A 94 -4.92 2.05 2.82
C ALA A 94 -6.37 1.57 2.83
N LYS A 95 -7.08 1.85 3.93
CA LYS A 95 -8.52 1.61 4.10
C LYS A 95 -9.25 2.90 4.49
N LYS A 96 -10.53 2.97 4.14
CA LYS A 96 -11.42 4.06 4.56
C LYS A 96 -11.62 4.09 6.07
N SER A 97 -11.76 2.90 6.69
CA SER A 97 -11.97 2.76 8.13
C SER A 97 -11.65 1.34 8.60
N GLY A 98 -11.61 1.15 9.91
CA GLY A 98 -11.35 -0.14 10.54
C GLY A 98 -9.90 -0.60 10.41
N ASP A 99 -9.56 -1.70 11.06
CA ASP A 99 -8.22 -2.26 11.08
C ASP A 99 -7.98 -3.24 9.94
N PHE A 100 -6.70 -3.48 9.64
CA PHE A 100 -6.28 -4.56 8.77
C PHE A 100 -6.26 -5.88 9.55
N HIS A 101 -6.99 -6.87 9.07
CA HIS A 101 -7.00 -8.22 9.63
C HIS A 101 -6.26 -9.18 8.70
N PHE A 102 -5.10 -9.64 9.15
CA PHE A 102 -4.36 -10.66 8.41
C PHE A 102 -5.04 -12.02 8.57
N ARG A 103 -5.57 -12.55 7.47
CA ARG A 103 -6.26 -13.86 7.39
C ARG A 103 -5.24 -15.01 7.36
N LYS A 104 -4.50 -15.19 8.45
CA LYS A 104 -3.38 -16.14 8.53
C LYS A 104 -3.80 -17.58 8.27
N VAL A 105 -4.97 -17.98 8.74
CA VAL A 105 -5.49 -19.35 8.54
C VAL A 105 -5.75 -19.60 7.07
N ASP A 106 -6.43 -18.67 6.40
CA ASP A 106 -6.73 -18.77 4.97
C ASP A 106 -5.46 -18.71 4.11
N ALA A 107 -4.52 -17.84 4.49
CA ALA A 107 -3.22 -17.74 3.81
C ALA A 107 -2.41 -19.05 3.90
N ARG A 108 -2.56 -19.82 4.98
CA ARG A 108 -1.95 -21.15 5.13
C ARG A 108 -2.71 -22.25 4.41
N ALA A 109 -4.02 -22.12 4.29
CA ALA A 109 -4.89 -23.10 3.65
C ALA A 109 -5.04 -22.89 2.13
N LYS A 110 -4.34 -21.90 1.53
CA LYS A 110 -4.42 -21.65 0.09
C LYS A 110 -4.03 -22.90 -0.72
N GLU A 111 -4.82 -23.22 -1.73
CA GLU A 111 -4.65 -24.42 -2.57
C GLU A 111 -3.78 -24.20 -3.82
N PHE A 112 -3.22 -22.99 -3.98
CA PHE A 112 -2.35 -22.66 -5.12
C PHE A 112 -0.92 -22.39 -4.64
N GLU A 113 0.04 -22.72 -5.47
CA GLU A 113 1.46 -22.48 -5.20
C GLU A 113 1.86 -21.04 -5.48
N THR A 114 2.81 -20.55 -4.71
CA THR A 114 3.45 -19.23 -4.89
C THR A 114 4.94 -19.35 -4.63
N LEU A 115 5.76 -18.71 -5.47
CA LEU A 115 7.23 -18.76 -5.33
C LEU A 115 7.74 -17.90 -4.17
N TYR A 116 7.10 -16.80 -3.88
CA TYR A 116 7.53 -15.84 -2.86
C TYR A 116 6.58 -15.78 -1.67
N TYR A 117 5.28 -15.67 -1.92
CA TYR A 117 4.29 -15.42 -0.89
C TYR A 117 4.04 -16.65 -0.01
N SER A 118 4.12 -16.46 1.30
CA SER A 118 3.61 -17.40 2.31
C SER A 118 2.96 -16.61 3.44
N ALA A 119 2.17 -17.30 4.29
CA ALA A 119 1.62 -16.67 5.49
C ALA A 119 2.71 -16.12 6.42
N ASP A 120 3.87 -16.75 6.45
CA ASP A 120 4.97 -16.34 7.33
C ASP A 120 5.78 -15.19 6.71
N THR A 121 6.01 -15.16 5.39
CA THR A 121 6.61 -13.99 4.72
C THR A 121 5.71 -12.75 4.82
N HIS A 122 4.39 -12.93 4.70
CA HIS A 122 3.44 -11.84 4.93
C HIS A 122 3.52 -11.32 6.37
N HIS A 123 3.52 -12.23 7.34
CA HIS A 123 3.63 -11.84 8.76
C HIS A 123 4.93 -11.09 9.06
N ALA A 124 6.04 -11.54 8.48
CA ALA A 124 7.33 -10.84 8.59
C ALA A 124 7.26 -9.42 7.99
N ALA A 125 6.60 -9.24 6.84
CA ALA A 125 6.42 -7.94 6.20
C ALA A 125 5.55 -6.97 7.00
N LEU A 126 4.72 -7.44 7.94
CA LEU A 126 3.95 -6.58 8.86
C LEU A 126 4.81 -5.97 9.97
N THR A 127 6.04 -6.45 10.15
CA THR A 127 6.96 -5.95 11.19
C THR A 127 7.94 -4.96 10.56
N LEU A 128 7.79 -3.70 10.90
CA LEU A 128 8.67 -2.65 10.40
C LEU A 128 9.92 -2.49 11.29
N PRO A 129 11.10 -2.24 10.71
CA PRO A 129 12.26 -1.79 11.48
C PRO A 129 11.94 -0.53 12.28
N PRO A 130 12.54 -0.33 13.47
CA PRO A 130 12.20 0.79 14.35
C PRO A 130 12.26 2.17 13.70
N PHE A 131 13.23 2.43 12.82
CA PHE A 131 13.34 3.72 12.15
C PHE A 131 12.21 3.99 11.16
N VAL A 132 11.71 2.96 10.48
CA VAL A 132 10.56 3.07 9.57
C VAL A 132 9.29 3.25 10.38
N ALA A 133 9.07 2.42 11.40
CA ALA A 133 7.92 2.53 12.29
C ALA A 133 7.84 3.93 12.92
N ALA A 134 8.92 4.43 13.49
CA ALA A 134 8.99 5.77 14.10
C ALA A 134 8.67 6.91 13.11
N ALA A 135 8.94 6.72 11.83
CA ALA A 135 8.64 7.71 10.79
C ALA A 135 7.20 7.65 10.28
N LEU A 136 6.59 6.46 10.26
CA LEU A 136 5.27 6.23 9.66
C LEU A 136 4.12 6.19 10.67
N GLU A 137 4.39 6.03 11.96
CA GLU A 137 3.39 5.93 13.04
C GLU A 137 3.15 7.26 13.77
N LYS A 138 3.70 8.35 13.26
CA LYS A 138 3.45 9.72 13.71
C LYS A 138 2.35 10.30 12.82
#